data_98fb673748b2e686485100252f113b65
#
_entry.id   98fb673748b2e686485100252f113b65
#
_cell.length_a   1.000
_cell.length_b   1.000
_cell.length_c   1.000
_cell.angle_alpha   90.00
_cell.angle_beta   90.00
_cell.angle_gamma   90.00
#
_symmetry.space_group_name_H-M   'P 1'
#
loop_
_entity.id
_entity.type
_entity.pdbx_description
1 polymer ?
#
loop_
_entity_poly.entity_id
_entity_poly.type
_entity_poly.pdbx_seq_one_letter_code
_entity_poly.pdbx_strand_id
1 'polypeptide(L)'
;MEVGISLDRALALVGTLSFARSTETTPLSDLTGRILASPLSSKVDDPAFDNSAMDGWAVRAEDCTSEGTILKIVGTSRAGSNQLPEVSAGQASRIMTGAPLPLGADAIVMVEESAEEGNQVKILGPARPGYIRKKGENLQKGQQILPAGTLIGPAETSLIATMGHHEAETVSRPVVAVISTGDELVQPGIELSPGQIYESNSYGLASLVEKMGASAKRFDVVHDNIEDLRTTLDEAASSSDAILTSGGVSMGEWDLVRRLMEDEGEPLFWKVLIRPGGPPLCGSWKGTPLFGLPGNPVSSHVVFLSLVAPWLARCMGADSKLGPRLADRVRVRLSEDIKGAPKKLCMRRIRIEAGEDGLVATTHTHQGSGNIHSMVAHNGLTLIPPDTDGKAGDIIDALWCR
;
A
#
# COMPACT_ATOMS: atom_id res chain seq x y z
N MET A 1 16.33 -28.87 7.72
CA MET A 1 14.98 -28.24 7.95
C MET A 1 14.74 -28.05 9.45
N GLU A 2 14.36 -26.81 9.90
CA GLU A 2 13.95 -26.55 11.28
C GLU A 2 12.46 -26.87 11.46
N VAL A 3 12.02 -27.26 12.69
CA VAL A 3 10.63 -27.66 12.93
C VAL A 3 10.08 -26.99 14.19
N GLY A 4 8.88 -26.41 14.08
CA GLY A 4 8.18 -25.80 15.22
C GLY A 4 8.87 -24.56 15.76
N ILE A 5 9.20 -23.63 14.88
CA ILE A 5 9.94 -22.40 15.18
C ILE A 5 9.02 -21.23 15.49
N SER A 6 9.56 -20.18 16.15
CA SER A 6 8.83 -18.94 16.35
C SER A 6 8.60 -18.18 15.03
N LEU A 7 7.63 -17.25 15.02
CA LEU A 7 7.38 -16.41 13.85
C LEU A 7 8.62 -15.57 13.47
N ASP A 8 9.32 -15.01 14.46
CA ASP A 8 10.53 -14.20 14.21
C ASP A 8 11.64 -15.03 13.58
N ARG A 9 11.83 -16.30 14.03
CA ARG A 9 12.79 -17.21 13.42
C ARG A 9 12.40 -17.57 11.99
N ALA A 10 11.09 -17.82 11.76
CA ALA A 10 10.57 -18.09 10.42
C ALA A 10 10.81 -16.89 9.47
N LEU A 11 10.53 -15.65 9.92
CA LEU A 11 10.80 -14.42 9.15
C LEU A 11 12.30 -14.27 8.83
N ALA A 12 13.18 -14.58 9.77
CA ALA A 12 14.62 -14.55 9.53
C ALA A 12 15.04 -15.55 8.46
N LEU A 13 14.52 -16.79 8.49
CA LEU A 13 14.81 -17.81 7.47
C LEU A 13 14.22 -17.46 6.11
N VAL A 14 12.96 -17.03 6.05
CA VAL A 14 12.33 -16.52 4.82
C VAL A 14 13.14 -15.35 4.25
N GLY A 15 13.74 -14.55 5.12
CA GLY A 15 14.66 -13.47 4.75
C GLY A 15 15.86 -13.91 3.90
N THR A 16 16.24 -15.18 3.89
CA THR A 16 17.34 -15.70 3.05
C THR A 16 16.90 -16.03 1.63
N LEU A 17 15.61 -16.22 1.41
CA LEU A 17 15.04 -16.45 0.08
C LEU A 17 14.83 -15.14 -0.67
N SER A 18 15.07 -15.17 -1.98
CA SER A 18 14.81 -14.02 -2.88
C SER A 18 14.61 -14.51 -4.31
N PHE A 19 14.04 -13.65 -5.13
CA PHE A 19 14.04 -13.80 -6.59
C PHE A 19 14.75 -12.60 -7.24
N ALA A 20 15.09 -12.72 -8.52
CA ALA A 20 15.74 -11.66 -9.27
C ALA A 20 14.73 -10.52 -9.50
N ARG A 21 15.06 -9.32 -9.01
CA ARG A 21 14.25 -8.12 -9.23
C ARG A 21 14.62 -7.49 -10.57
N SER A 22 13.65 -7.27 -11.43
CA SER A 22 13.78 -6.48 -12.66
C SER A 22 13.04 -5.15 -12.55
N THR A 23 13.34 -4.22 -13.43
CA THR A 23 12.69 -2.90 -13.52
C THR A 23 12.19 -2.67 -14.93
N GLU A 24 11.19 -1.80 -15.06
CA GLU A 24 10.63 -1.39 -16.33
C GLU A 24 10.19 0.08 -16.29
N THR A 25 10.19 0.73 -17.44
CA THR A 25 9.63 2.08 -17.58
C THR A 25 8.13 1.98 -17.73
N THR A 26 7.39 2.64 -16.84
CA THR A 26 5.92 2.62 -16.81
C THR A 26 5.37 4.01 -17.10
N PRO A 27 4.45 4.16 -18.07
CA PRO A 27 3.77 5.44 -18.35
C PRO A 27 2.96 5.94 -17.14
N LEU A 28 2.80 7.26 -17.02
CA LEU A 28 2.08 7.91 -15.92
C LEU A 28 0.66 7.36 -15.73
N SER A 29 -0.05 7.03 -16.82
CA SER A 29 -1.39 6.42 -16.80
C SER A 29 -1.45 5.08 -16.06
N ASP A 30 -0.34 4.34 -16.01
CA ASP A 30 -0.28 2.96 -15.52
C ASP A 30 0.52 2.83 -14.22
N LEU A 31 0.93 3.96 -13.61
CA LEU A 31 1.76 4.00 -12.42
C LEU A 31 1.02 3.57 -11.14
N THR A 32 -0.29 3.77 -11.08
CA THR A 32 -1.04 3.41 -9.86
C THR A 32 -0.91 1.92 -9.53
N GLY A 33 -0.53 1.61 -8.29
CA GLY A 33 -0.28 0.24 -7.82
C GLY A 33 1.10 -0.31 -8.20
N ARG A 34 1.99 0.53 -8.78
CA ARG A 34 3.39 0.16 -9.05
C ARG A 34 4.29 0.60 -7.89
N ILE A 35 5.47 0.01 -7.82
CA ILE A 35 6.51 0.37 -6.84
C ILE A 35 7.63 1.08 -7.59
N LEU A 36 8.03 2.26 -7.12
CA LEU A 36 9.16 2.98 -7.68
C LEU A 36 10.46 2.18 -7.52
N ALA A 37 11.17 1.98 -8.64
CA ALA A 37 12.47 1.32 -8.64
C ALA A 37 13.62 2.26 -8.26
N SER A 38 13.49 3.54 -8.61
CA SER A 38 14.46 4.61 -8.34
C SER A 38 13.77 5.84 -7.74
N PRO A 39 14.50 6.70 -6.99
CA PRO A 39 13.90 7.91 -6.45
C PRO A 39 13.54 8.90 -7.55
N LEU A 40 12.44 9.65 -7.36
CA LEU A 40 12.04 10.72 -8.27
C LEU A 40 12.31 12.10 -7.69
N SER A 41 12.91 12.96 -8.53
CA SER A 41 13.14 14.38 -8.24
C SER A 41 12.26 15.25 -9.12
N SER A 42 11.82 16.41 -8.61
CA SER A 42 11.03 17.34 -9.41
C SER A 42 11.84 17.91 -10.59
N LYS A 43 11.23 17.90 -11.78
CA LYS A 43 11.79 18.52 -12.98
C LYS A 43 11.52 20.04 -13.05
N VAL A 44 10.61 20.52 -12.22
CA VAL A 44 10.12 21.90 -12.20
C VAL A 44 10.05 22.44 -10.77
N ASP A 45 9.97 23.75 -10.64
CA ASP A 45 9.52 24.39 -9.40
C ASP A 45 7.99 24.35 -9.34
N ASP A 46 7.40 24.17 -8.17
CA ASP A 46 5.98 24.30 -7.94
C ASP A 46 5.71 25.26 -6.76
N PRO A 47 5.00 26.37 -6.97
CA PRO A 47 4.60 26.93 -8.27
C PRO A 47 5.78 27.28 -9.17
N ALA A 48 5.56 27.25 -10.49
CA ALA A 48 6.61 27.55 -11.48
C ALA A 48 7.05 29.02 -11.49
N PHE A 49 6.24 29.92 -10.93
CA PHE A 49 6.43 31.36 -10.81
C PHE A 49 5.67 31.92 -9.61
N ASP A 50 6.01 33.11 -9.14
CA ASP A 50 5.22 33.84 -8.13
C ASP A 50 3.80 34.07 -8.67
N ASN A 51 2.77 33.66 -7.93
CA ASN A 51 1.38 33.78 -8.35
C ASN A 51 0.44 34.19 -7.21
N SER A 52 -0.75 34.64 -7.58
CA SER A 52 -1.76 35.05 -6.59
C SER A 52 -2.48 33.84 -5.97
N ALA A 53 -2.63 33.88 -4.66
CA ALA A 53 -3.50 32.94 -3.92
C ALA A 53 -4.98 33.33 -3.96
N MET A 54 -5.30 34.60 -4.35
CA MET A 54 -6.64 35.19 -4.30
C MET A 54 -6.98 35.88 -5.60
N ASP A 55 -8.27 36.05 -5.87
CA ASP A 55 -8.75 36.97 -6.89
C ASP A 55 -8.70 38.40 -6.36
N GLY A 56 -8.23 39.35 -7.16
CA GLY A 56 -8.11 40.72 -6.71
C GLY A 56 -7.23 41.60 -7.57
N TRP A 57 -6.40 42.39 -6.91
CA TRP A 57 -5.56 43.44 -7.51
C TRP A 57 -4.12 43.22 -7.08
N ALA A 58 -3.24 43.04 -8.04
CA ALA A 58 -1.81 43.07 -7.81
C ALA A 58 -1.36 44.51 -7.74
N VAL A 59 -0.75 44.93 -6.64
CA VAL A 59 -0.38 46.29 -6.29
C VAL A 59 1.01 46.34 -5.70
N ARG A 60 1.53 47.57 -5.57
CA ARG A 60 2.68 47.84 -4.71
C ARG A 60 2.16 48.14 -3.30
N ALA A 61 2.64 47.45 -2.30
CA ALA A 61 2.19 47.59 -0.92
C ALA A 61 2.33 49.07 -0.44
N GLU A 62 3.42 49.70 -0.85
CA GLU A 62 3.70 51.11 -0.49
C GLU A 62 2.66 52.11 -1.03
N ASP A 63 1.95 51.78 -2.12
CA ASP A 63 0.89 52.63 -2.68
C ASP A 63 -0.46 52.45 -1.97
N CYS A 64 -0.57 51.44 -1.08
CA CYS A 64 -1.82 51.06 -0.41
C CYS A 64 -1.76 51.27 1.12
N THR A 65 -1.11 52.33 1.57
CA THR A 65 -0.93 52.63 3.00
C THR A 65 -2.16 53.20 3.69
N SER A 66 -3.18 53.67 2.91
CA SER A 66 -4.41 54.28 3.42
C SER A 66 -5.64 53.66 2.76
N GLU A 67 -6.70 53.44 3.54
CA GLU A 67 -8.03 53.09 3.01
C GLU A 67 -8.55 54.22 2.09
N GLY A 68 -9.12 53.80 0.97
CA GLY A 68 -9.66 54.72 -0.04
C GLY A 68 -8.65 55.18 -1.09
N THR A 69 -7.42 54.65 -1.09
CA THR A 69 -6.45 54.90 -2.15
C THR A 69 -7.03 54.50 -3.51
N ILE A 70 -6.87 55.38 -4.52
CA ILE A 70 -7.33 55.14 -5.89
C ILE A 70 -6.12 54.82 -6.77
N LEU A 71 -6.14 53.68 -7.45
CA LEU A 71 -5.08 53.21 -8.35
C LEU A 71 -5.60 53.08 -9.78
N LYS A 72 -4.78 53.40 -10.77
CA LYS A 72 -5.10 53.23 -12.18
C LYS A 72 -4.96 51.78 -12.60
N ILE A 73 -5.95 51.21 -13.25
CA ILE A 73 -5.92 49.84 -13.78
C ILE A 73 -5.10 49.84 -15.06
N VAL A 74 -4.03 48.99 -15.11
CA VAL A 74 -3.14 48.88 -16.25
C VAL A 74 -3.32 47.60 -17.05
N GLY A 75 -4.15 46.68 -16.58
CA GLY A 75 -4.48 45.45 -17.28
C GLY A 75 -4.91 44.32 -16.35
N THR A 76 -4.88 43.10 -16.87
CA THR A 76 -5.29 41.89 -16.15
C THR A 76 -4.27 40.79 -16.32
N SER A 77 -3.79 40.22 -15.21
CA SER A 77 -3.03 38.98 -15.21
C SER A 77 -3.98 37.80 -15.08
N ARG A 78 -3.88 36.84 -16.00
CA ARG A 78 -4.69 35.61 -16.05
C ARG A 78 -3.76 34.38 -16.07
N ALA A 79 -4.25 33.28 -15.52
CA ALA A 79 -3.56 32.02 -15.66
C ALA A 79 -3.40 31.64 -17.13
N GLY A 80 -2.19 31.21 -17.51
CA GLY A 80 -1.83 30.85 -18.89
C GLY A 80 -1.56 32.02 -19.82
N SER A 81 -1.57 33.28 -19.33
CA SER A 81 -1.25 34.45 -20.15
C SER A 81 0.27 34.59 -20.34
N ASN A 82 0.69 34.86 -21.57
CA ASN A 82 2.09 35.15 -21.92
C ASN A 82 2.41 36.66 -21.76
N GLN A 83 1.42 37.51 -21.65
CA GLN A 83 1.57 38.96 -21.51
C GLN A 83 1.11 39.37 -20.12
N LEU A 84 2.05 39.87 -19.33
CA LEU A 84 1.78 40.37 -18.00
C LEU A 84 1.82 41.89 -18.04
N PRO A 85 0.85 42.58 -17.43
CA PRO A 85 0.94 44.02 -17.19
C PRO A 85 2.17 44.31 -16.30
N GLU A 86 2.71 45.50 -16.42
CA GLU A 86 3.67 46.05 -15.47
C GLU A 86 2.97 47.03 -14.55
N VAL A 87 3.21 46.92 -13.25
CA VAL A 87 2.58 47.78 -12.21
C VAL A 87 3.63 48.78 -11.72
N SER A 88 3.46 50.04 -12.06
CA SER A 88 4.24 51.16 -11.56
C SER A 88 3.53 51.87 -10.39
N ALA A 89 4.15 52.91 -9.82
CA ALA A 89 3.58 53.69 -8.73
C ALA A 89 2.18 54.21 -9.08
N GLY A 90 1.23 54.10 -8.18
CA GLY A 90 -0.17 54.52 -8.37
C GLY A 90 -0.98 53.65 -9.33
N GLN A 91 -0.50 52.42 -9.63
CA GLN A 91 -1.17 51.51 -10.55
C GLN A 91 -1.53 50.18 -9.89
N ALA A 92 -2.52 49.50 -10.48
CA ALA A 92 -2.96 48.17 -10.09
C ALA A 92 -3.21 47.30 -11.35
N SER A 93 -2.95 46.05 -11.27
CA SER A 93 -3.38 45.07 -12.27
C SER A 93 -4.42 44.14 -11.68
N ARG A 94 -5.53 43.89 -12.40
CA ARG A 94 -6.44 42.84 -12.04
C ARG A 94 -5.68 41.50 -12.06
N ILE A 95 -5.88 40.66 -11.06
CA ILE A 95 -5.22 39.35 -10.99
C ILE A 95 -6.21 38.28 -10.55
N MET A 96 -6.11 37.09 -11.16
CA MET A 96 -6.91 35.92 -10.81
C MET A 96 -6.08 34.95 -9.98
N THR A 97 -6.72 34.15 -9.17
CA THR A 97 -6.08 33.07 -8.42
C THR A 97 -5.26 32.17 -9.36
N GLY A 98 -4.01 31.88 -9.00
CA GLY A 98 -3.06 31.12 -9.80
C GLY A 98 -2.42 31.88 -10.97
N ALA A 99 -2.81 33.12 -11.23
CA ALA A 99 -2.19 33.94 -12.28
C ALA A 99 -0.81 34.44 -11.86
N PRO A 100 0.15 34.58 -12.80
CA PRO A 100 1.48 35.10 -12.52
C PRO A 100 1.39 36.53 -11.94
N LEU A 101 2.23 36.81 -10.94
CA LEU A 101 2.35 38.13 -10.37
C LEU A 101 2.94 39.12 -11.41
N PRO A 102 2.25 40.23 -11.72
CA PRO A 102 2.78 41.29 -12.59
C PRO A 102 4.10 41.86 -12.08
N LEU A 103 4.98 42.23 -13.00
CA LEU A 103 6.23 42.87 -12.66
C LEU A 103 5.97 44.18 -11.91
N GLY A 104 6.68 44.45 -10.83
CA GLY A 104 6.55 45.64 -10.01
C GLY A 104 5.51 45.53 -8.88
N ALA A 105 4.61 44.52 -8.91
CA ALA A 105 3.72 44.24 -7.80
C ALA A 105 4.39 43.38 -6.72
N ASP A 106 4.07 43.64 -5.45
CA ASP A 106 4.60 42.94 -4.29
C ASP A 106 3.54 42.54 -3.25
N ALA A 107 2.27 42.87 -3.53
CA ALA A 107 1.12 42.55 -2.67
C ALA A 107 -0.15 42.33 -3.48
N ILE A 108 -1.14 41.68 -2.83
CA ILE A 108 -2.50 41.49 -3.36
C ILE A 108 -3.50 42.13 -2.43
N VAL A 109 -4.48 42.90 -3.02
CA VAL A 109 -5.72 43.29 -2.37
C VAL A 109 -6.84 42.44 -2.92
N MET A 110 -7.66 41.85 -2.05
CA MET A 110 -8.77 40.99 -2.48
C MET A 110 -9.85 41.84 -3.22
N VAL A 111 -10.51 41.19 -4.17
CA VAL A 111 -11.56 41.88 -4.95
C VAL A 111 -12.69 42.41 -4.05
N GLU A 112 -13.04 41.69 -2.98
CA GLU A 112 -14.06 42.04 -2.00
C GLU A 112 -13.67 43.27 -1.16
N GLU A 113 -12.39 43.59 -1.11
CA GLU A 113 -11.82 44.72 -0.38
C GLU A 113 -11.49 45.89 -1.33
N SER A 114 -12.24 46.04 -2.43
CA SER A 114 -12.04 47.05 -3.45
C SER A 114 -13.34 47.49 -4.11
N ALA A 115 -13.33 48.64 -4.76
CA ALA A 115 -14.42 49.11 -5.62
C ALA A 115 -13.84 49.58 -6.97
N GLU A 116 -14.26 48.93 -8.05
CA GLU A 116 -13.82 49.24 -9.42
C GLU A 116 -14.75 50.27 -10.07
N GLU A 117 -14.18 51.35 -10.59
CA GLU A 117 -14.92 52.38 -11.34
C GLU A 117 -14.17 52.74 -12.62
N GLY A 118 -14.67 52.30 -13.77
CA GLY A 118 -14.08 52.57 -15.07
C GLY A 118 -12.66 51.98 -15.19
N ASN A 119 -11.65 52.86 -15.30
CA ASN A 119 -10.24 52.42 -15.39
C ASN A 119 -9.46 52.58 -14.07
N GLN A 120 -10.17 52.71 -12.95
CA GLN A 120 -9.61 52.88 -11.62
C GLN A 120 -10.19 51.87 -10.63
N VAL A 121 -9.42 51.59 -9.60
CA VAL A 121 -9.86 50.80 -8.46
C VAL A 121 -9.58 51.57 -7.16
N LYS A 122 -10.59 51.65 -6.33
CA LYS A 122 -10.49 52.17 -4.96
C LYS A 122 -10.19 51.00 -4.01
N ILE A 123 -9.11 51.12 -3.28
CA ILE A 123 -8.66 50.14 -2.30
C ILE A 123 -9.37 50.41 -0.96
N LEU A 124 -10.08 49.38 -0.44
CA LEU A 124 -10.86 49.47 0.79
C LEU A 124 -10.26 48.58 1.91
N GLY A 125 -9.30 47.72 1.58
CA GLY A 125 -8.63 46.81 2.52
C GLY A 125 -7.12 46.78 2.35
N PRO A 126 -6.41 46.07 3.21
CA PRO A 126 -4.97 46.08 3.22
C PRO A 126 -4.38 45.27 2.04
N ALA A 127 -3.28 45.77 1.48
CA ALA A 127 -2.43 45.03 0.58
C ALA A 127 -1.65 43.94 1.36
N ARG A 128 -1.74 42.67 0.93
CA ARG A 128 -1.17 41.53 1.65
C ARG A 128 -0.13 40.84 0.80
N PRO A 129 1.20 40.97 1.12
CA PRO A 129 2.25 40.20 0.49
C PRO A 129 2.09 38.69 0.70
N GLY A 130 1.50 38.27 1.82
CA GLY A 130 1.23 36.86 2.13
C GLY A 130 0.21 36.17 1.21
N TYR A 131 -0.45 36.89 0.31
CA TYR A 131 -1.31 36.31 -0.73
C TYR A 131 -0.54 36.00 -2.03
N ILE A 132 0.75 36.18 -2.03
CA ILE A 132 1.64 35.78 -3.14
C ILE A 132 2.26 34.44 -2.77
N ARG A 133 1.92 33.39 -3.52
CA ARG A 133 2.61 32.11 -3.46
C ARG A 133 3.93 32.24 -4.20
N LYS A 134 5.02 31.93 -3.54
CA LYS A 134 6.37 32.07 -4.10
C LYS A 134 6.73 30.90 -4.99
N LYS A 135 7.45 31.18 -6.07
CA LYS A 135 8.05 30.16 -6.92
C LYS A 135 8.80 29.12 -6.09
N GLY A 136 8.48 27.84 -6.28
CA GLY A 136 9.16 26.73 -5.61
C GLY A 136 8.83 26.56 -4.12
N GLU A 137 7.79 27.24 -3.59
CA GLU A 137 7.45 27.10 -2.17
C GLU A 137 6.94 25.69 -1.79
N ASN A 138 6.33 24.96 -2.73
CA ASN A 138 5.87 23.60 -2.54
C ASN A 138 6.96 22.58 -2.90
N LEU A 139 7.54 22.72 -4.11
CA LEU A 139 8.57 21.84 -4.65
C LEU A 139 9.63 22.66 -5.38
N GLN A 140 10.90 22.31 -5.18
CA GLN A 140 12.00 22.91 -5.91
C GLN A 140 12.51 21.97 -7.00
N LYS A 141 12.84 22.52 -8.16
CA LYS A 141 13.48 21.78 -9.23
C LYS A 141 14.75 21.07 -8.74
N GLY A 142 14.85 19.76 -9.02
CA GLY A 142 15.97 18.91 -8.59
C GLY A 142 15.79 18.32 -7.17
N GLN A 143 14.81 18.77 -6.39
CA GLN A 143 14.52 18.20 -5.07
C GLN A 143 13.99 16.78 -5.21
N GLN A 144 14.61 15.81 -4.52
CA GLN A 144 14.10 14.45 -4.44
C GLN A 144 12.86 14.43 -3.53
N ILE A 145 11.74 13.95 -4.07
CA ILE A 145 10.43 13.97 -3.39
C ILE A 145 9.97 12.56 -3.03
N LEU A 146 10.04 11.63 -3.98
CA LEU A 146 9.60 10.25 -3.76
C LEU A 146 10.83 9.34 -3.71
N PRO A 147 11.05 8.59 -2.62
CA PRO A 147 12.12 7.60 -2.54
C PRO A 147 11.80 6.34 -3.34
N ALA A 148 12.83 5.57 -3.71
CA ALA A 148 12.66 4.22 -4.23
C ALA A 148 11.87 3.34 -3.23
N GLY A 149 11.15 2.36 -3.73
CA GLY A 149 10.32 1.47 -2.92
C GLY A 149 8.94 2.04 -2.56
N THR A 150 8.62 3.27 -2.95
CA THR A 150 7.30 3.88 -2.73
C THR A 150 6.24 3.17 -3.58
N LEU A 151 5.14 2.74 -2.95
CA LEU A 151 3.92 2.32 -3.66
C LEU A 151 3.22 3.57 -4.20
N ILE A 152 3.00 3.62 -5.50
CA ILE A 152 2.34 4.74 -6.16
C ILE A 152 0.83 4.60 -6.03
N GLY A 153 0.21 5.48 -5.27
CA GLY A 153 -1.24 5.65 -5.18
C GLY A 153 -1.73 6.87 -5.97
N PRO A 154 -3.01 7.24 -5.83
CA PRO A 154 -3.58 8.39 -6.54
C PRO A 154 -2.89 9.72 -6.25
N ALA A 155 -2.49 9.97 -5.00
CA ALA A 155 -1.78 11.19 -4.61
C ALA A 155 -0.38 11.25 -5.20
N GLU A 156 0.38 10.13 -5.14
CA GLU A 156 1.70 10.02 -5.74
C GLU A 156 1.64 10.18 -7.26
N THR A 157 0.63 9.61 -7.93
CA THR A 157 0.42 9.79 -9.38
C THR A 157 0.21 11.26 -9.73
N SER A 158 -0.63 11.98 -8.99
CA SER A 158 -0.84 13.43 -9.19
C SER A 158 0.44 14.22 -8.92
N LEU A 159 1.18 13.88 -7.89
CA LEU A 159 2.46 14.50 -7.55
C LEU A 159 3.51 14.28 -8.64
N ILE A 160 3.62 13.08 -9.19
CA ILE A 160 4.53 12.72 -10.29
C ILE A 160 4.21 13.57 -11.53
N ALA A 161 2.92 13.78 -11.82
CA ALA A 161 2.48 14.67 -12.90
C ALA A 161 2.88 16.13 -12.63
N THR A 162 2.65 16.64 -11.41
CA THR A 162 3.06 17.99 -10.99
C THR A 162 4.56 18.19 -11.11
N MET A 163 5.35 17.17 -10.78
CA MET A 163 6.81 17.16 -10.91
C MET A 163 7.30 17.15 -12.38
N GLY A 164 6.39 17.02 -13.37
CA GLY A 164 6.68 17.05 -14.80
C GLY A 164 7.15 15.71 -15.39
N HIS A 165 6.83 14.58 -14.74
CA HIS A 165 7.13 13.25 -15.26
C HIS A 165 5.92 12.68 -16.03
N HIS A 166 6.18 12.11 -17.20
CA HIS A 166 5.18 11.38 -18.00
C HIS A 166 5.31 9.86 -17.89
N GLU A 167 6.38 9.41 -17.22
CA GLU A 167 6.72 8.02 -16.95
C GLU A 167 7.66 7.94 -15.75
N ALA A 168 7.79 6.76 -15.16
CA ALA A 168 8.76 6.47 -14.11
C ALA A 168 9.31 5.05 -14.22
N GLU A 169 10.51 4.83 -13.69
CA GLU A 169 11.08 3.50 -13.53
C GLU A 169 10.42 2.80 -12.33
N THR A 170 9.80 1.66 -12.58
CA THR A 170 9.10 0.86 -11.58
C THR A 170 9.68 -0.54 -11.48
N VAL A 171 9.48 -1.19 -10.35
CA VAL A 171 9.77 -2.62 -10.18
C VAL A 171 8.79 -3.40 -11.07
N SER A 172 9.31 -4.31 -11.91
CA SER A 172 8.48 -5.23 -12.68
C SER A 172 7.69 -6.12 -11.72
N ARG A 173 6.42 -6.40 -12.06
CA ARG A 173 5.57 -7.24 -11.21
C ARG A 173 6.09 -8.67 -11.18
N PRO A 174 6.56 -9.21 -10.04
CA PRO A 174 6.95 -10.60 -9.97
C PRO A 174 5.74 -11.51 -10.16
N VAL A 175 5.94 -12.64 -10.81
CA VAL A 175 4.90 -13.65 -11.01
C VAL A 175 4.93 -14.64 -9.86
N VAL A 176 3.80 -14.84 -9.20
CA VAL A 176 3.64 -15.80 -8.10
C VAL A 176 2.66 -16.88 -8.52
N ALA A 177 3.17 -18.12 -8.64
CA ALA A 177 2.32 -19.28 -8.87
C ALA A 177 1.46 -19.58 -7.64
N VAL A 178 0.18 -19.88 -7.84
CA VAL A 178 -0.75 -20.27 -6.77
C VAL A 178 -1.38 -21.60 -7.14
N ILE A 179 -1.12 -22.63 -6.34
CA ILE A 179 -1.49 -24.03 -6.56
C ILE A 179 -2.32 -24.52 -5.37
N SER A 180 -3.51 -25.07 -5.60
CA SER A 180 -4.31 -25.76 -4.59
C SER A 180 -4.24 -27.27 -4.82
N THR A 181 -4.11 -28.05 -3.73
CA THR A 181 -4.05 -29.52 -3.79
C THR A 181 -5.16 -30.14 -2.93
N GLY A 182 -5.79 -31.21 -3.43
CA GLY A 182 -6.79 -31.99 -2.73
C GLY A 182 -7.85 -32.58 -3.67
N ASP A 183 -8.16 -33.85 -3.49
CA ASP A 183 -9.16 -34.57 -4.28
C ASP A 183 -10.60 -34.12 -3.97
N GLU A 184 -10.81 -33.46 -2.81
CA GLU A 184 -12.09 -32.90 -2.39
C GLU A 184 -12.41 -31.57 -3.09
N LEU A 185 -11.44 -30.93 -3.77
CA LEU A 185 -11.57 -29.58 -4.29
C LEU A 185 -12.24 -29.54 -5.66
N VAL A 186 -13.27 -28.74 -5.80
CA VAL A 186 -14.01 -28.52 -7.05
C VAL A 186 -14.05 -27.03 -7.37
N GLN A 187 -13.96 -26.70 -8.65
CA GLN A 187 -14.04 -25.29 -9.09
C GLN A 187 -15.44 -24.72 -8.80
N PRO A 188 -15.54 -23.47 -8.34
CA PRO A 188 -16.82 -22.79 -8.16
C PRO A 188 -17.66 -22.81 -9.45
N GLY A 189 -18.97 -23.09 -9.29
CA GLY A 189 -19.91 -23.21 -10.40
C GLY A 189 -20.17 -24.64 -10.86
N ILE A 190 -19.41 -25.63 -10.42
CA ILE A 190 -19.67 -27.05 -10.62
C ILE A 190 -20.48 -27.59 -9.45
N GLU A 191 -21.47 -28.46 -9.68
CA GLU A 191 -22.27 -29.08 -8.64
C GLU A 191 -21.40 -30.01 -7.77
N LEU A 192 -21.53 -29.87 -6.43
CA LEU A 192 -20.75 -30.66 -5.48
C LEU A 192 -21.32 -32.08 -5.32
N SER A 193 -20.46 -33.06 -5.41
CA SER A 193 -20.72 -34.43 -4.98
C SER A 193 -20.45 -34.58 -3.46
N PRO A 194 -20.99 -35.63 -2.79
CA PRO A 194 -20.69 -35.89 -1.38
C PRO A 194 -19.20 -35.96 -1.11
N GLY A 195 -18.72 -35.22 -0.12
CA GLY A 195 -17.33 -35.13 0.28
C GLY A 195 -16.53 -34.05 -0.44
N GLN A 196 -17.09 -33.38 -1.43
CA GLN A 196 -16.43 -32.28 -2.15
C GLN A 196 -16.73 -30.92 -1.53
N ILE A 197 -15.80 -29.99 -1.71
CA ILE A 197 -15.91 -28.58 -1.32
C ILE A 197 -15.43 -27.67 -2.47
N TYR A 198 -15.89 -26.44 -2.50
CA TYR A 198 -15.38 -25.49 -3.47
C TYR A 198 -13.95 -25.05 -3.14
N GLU A 199 -13.10 -25.07 -4.16
CA GLU A 199 -11.79 -24.47 -4.10
C GLU A 199 -11.93 -22.94 -3.97
N SER A 200 -11.38 -22.37 -2.91
CA SER A 200 -11.47 -20.94 -2.60
C SER A 200 -10.12 -20.31 -2.27
N ASN A 201 -9.13 -21.12 -1.90
CA ASN A 201 -7.86 -20.64 -1.39
C ASN A 201 -7.03 -19.99 -2.50
N SER A 202 -6.98 -20.57 -3.70
CA SER A 202 -6.20 -19.97 -4.79
C SER A 202 -6.76 -18.60 -5.22
N TYR A 203 -8.08 -18.41 -5.18
CA TYR A 203 -8.71 -17.12 -5.46
C TYR A 203 -8.32 -16.07 -4.43
N GLY A 204 -8.43 -16.42 -3.13
CA GLY A 204 -8.07 -15.53 -2.03
C GLY A 204 -6.58 -15.19 -2.03
N LEU A 205 -5.71 -16.19 -2.22
CA LEU A 205 -4.25 -16.00 -2.27
C LEU A 205 -3.82 -15.19 -3.48
N ALA A 206 -4.41 -15.43 -4.66
CA ALA A 206 -4.14 -14.64 -5.86
C ALA A 206 -4.50 -13.16 -5.63
N SER A 207 -5.67 -12.88 -5.04
CA SER A 207 -6.05 -11.51 -4.70
C SER A 207 -5.11 -10.84 -3.71
N LEU A 208 -4.58 -11.59 -2.72
CA LEU A 208 -3.58 -11.07 -1.79
C LEU A 208 -2.24 -10.77 -2.48
N VAL A 209 -1.81 -11.63 -3.41
CA VAL A 209 -0.61 -11.42 -4.25
C VAL A 209 -0.77 -10.14 -5.08
N GLU A 210 -1.90 -9.98 -5.77
CA GLU A 210 -2.19 -8.80 -6.59
C GLU A 210 -2.25 -7.51 -5.76
N LYS A 211 -2.85 -7.58 -4.57
CA LYS A 211 -2.89 -6.45 -3.63
C LYS A 211 -1.50 -6.03 -3.13
N MET A 212 -0.53 -6.94 -3.15
CA MET A 212 0.88 -6.62 -2.87
C MET A 212 1.63 -6.02 -4.07
N GLY A 213 1.01 -5.92 -5.24
CA GLY A 213 1.63 -5.37 -6.45
C GLY A 213 2.36 -6.40 -7.31
N ALA A 214 2.23 -7.69 -7.00
CA ALA A 214 2.72 -8.81 -7.82
C ALA A 214 1.64 -9.31 -8.79
N SER A 215 1.98 -10.21 -9.68
CA SER A 215 1.05 -10.89 -10.59
C SER A 215 0.82 -12.32 -10.13
N ALA A 216 -0.43 -12.74 -9.98
CA ALA A 216 -0.76 -14.10 -9.60
C ALA A 216 -1.00 -14.98 -10.84
N LYS A 217 -0.31 -16.13 -10.93
CA LYS A 217 -0.58 -17.18 -11.91
C LYS A 217 -1.23 -18.35 -11.18
N ARG A 218 -2.56 -18.48 -11.29
CA ARG A 218 -3.29 -19.61 -10.72
C ARG A 218 -3.14 -20.82 -11.62
N PHE A 219 -2.86 -21.98 -11.00
CA PHE A 219 -2.87 -23.29 -11.62
C PHE A 219 -4.21 -23.99 -11.36
N ASP A 220 -4.53 -24.99 -12.15
CA ASP A 220 -5.65 -25.87 -11.89
C ASP A 220 -5.42 -26.65 -10.60
N VAL A 221 -6.51 -27.15 -9.97
CA VAL A 221 -6.41 -27.97 -8.78
C VAL A 221 -5.59 -29.24 -9.11
N VAL A 222 -4.58 -29.50 -8.29
CA VAL A 222 -3.77 -30.71 -8.41
C VAL A 222 -4.38 -31.78 -7.51
N HIS A 223 -4.69 -32.94 -8.07
CA HIS A 223 -5.14 -34.11 -7.32
C HIS A 223 -4.03 -34.67 -6.45
N ASP A 224 -4.41 -35.50 -5.48
CA ASP A 224 -3.47 -36.13 -4.54
C ASP A 224 -2.62 -37.22 -5.20
N ASN A 225 -1.90 -36.81 -6.26
CA ASN A 225 -0.96 -37.59 -7.04
C ASN A 225 0.42 -36.93 -7.03
N ILE A 226 1.47 -37.65 -6.64
CA ILE A 226 2.80 -37.11 -6.46
C ILE A 226 3.47 -36.70 -7.78
N GLU A 227 3.19 -37.41 -8.87
CA GLU A 227 3.75 -37.11 -10.20
C GLU A 227 3.11 -35.87 -10.82
N ASP A 228 1.79 -35.72 -10.67
CA ASP A 228 1.06 -34.53 -11.13
C ASP A 228 1.51 -33.30 -10.35
N LEU A 229 1.67 -33.44 -9.03
CA LEU A 229 2.17 -32.35 -8.19
C LEU A 229 3.60 -31.96 -8.54
N ARG A 230 4.51 -32.95 -8.75
CA ARG A 230 5.88 -32.69 -9.19
C ARG A 230 5.90 -31.93 -10.52
N THR A 231 5.13 -32.38 -11.50
CA THR A 231 5.05 -31.75 -12.81
C THR A 231 4.56 -30.32 -12.70
N THR A 232 3.52 -30.09 -11.87
CA THR A 232 2.97 -28.74 -11.66
C THR A 232 3.96 -27.81 -10.95
N LEU A 233 4.69 -28.33 -9.95
CA LEU A 233 5.75 -27.56 -9.27
C LEU A 233 6.90 -27.20 -10.21
N ASP A 234 7.26 -28.11 -11.12
CA ASP A 234 8.30 -27.89 -12.13
C ASP A 234 7.87 -26.80 -13.13
N GLU A 235 6.61 -26.86 -13.62
CA GLU A 235 6.06 -25.82 -14.45
C GLU A 235 5.99 -24.47 -13.74
N ALA A 236 5.54 -24.47 -12.49
CA ALA A 236 5.47 -23.27 -11.66
C ALA A 236 6.87 -22.65 -11.45
N ALA A 237 7.87 -23.45 -11.13
CA ALA A 237 9.24 -22.98 -10.93
C ALA A 237 9.86 -22.40 -12.21
N SER A 238 9.52 -22.95 -13.38
CA SER A 238 10.04 -22.46 -14.67
C SER A 238 9.36 -21.17 -15.16
N SER A 239 8.19 -20.83 -14.64
CA SER A 239 7.35 -19.74 -15.16
C SER A 239 6.95 -18.69 -14.13
N SER A 240 7.52 -18.76 -12.92
CA SER A 240 7.16 -17.85 -11.83
C SER A 240 8.36 -17.55 -10.93
N ASP A 241 8.33 -16.42 -10.25
CA ASP A 241 9.38 -15.98 -9.34
C ASP A 241 9.21 -16.56 -7.92
N ALA A 242 8.02 -17.05 -7.60
CA ALA A 242 7.72 -17.72 -6.33
C ALA A 242 6.52 -18.67 -6.49
N ILE A 243 6.42 -19.64 -5.59
CA ILE A 243 5.35 -20.64 -5.56
C ILE A 243 4.63 -20.59 -4.22
N LEU A 244 3.31 -20.49 -4.26
CA LEU A 244 2.41 -20.70 -3.11
C LEU A 244 1.63 -21.98 -3.36
N THR A 245 1.67 -22.93 -2.43
CA THR A 245 0.74 -24.06 -2.42
C THR A 245 -0.26 -23.90 -1.27
N SER A 246 -1.47 -24.42 -1.44
CA SER A 246 -2.50 -24.46 -0.40
C SER A 246 -2.99 -25.91 -0.25
N GLY A 247 -2.78 -26.49 0.92
CA GLY A 247 -2.98 -27.93 1.19
C GLY A 247 -1.67 -28.73 1.16
N GLY A 248 -1.73 -30.01 1.51
CA GLY A 248 -0.62 -30.95 1.42
C GLY A 248 0.58 -30.69 2.35
N VAL A 249 0.45 -29.94 3.45
CA VAL A 249 1.58 -29.54 4.33
C VAL A 249 1.40 -29.91 5.81
N SER A 250 0.37 -30.66 6.18
CA SER A 250 0.10 -31.04 7.56
C SER A 250 0.86 -32.33 7.98
N MET A 251 0.25 -33.22 8.74
CA MET A 251 0.87 -34.45 9.27
C MET A 251 0.28 -35.72 8.65
N GLY A 252 -0.61 -35.61 7.67
CA GLY A 252 -1.29 -36.74 7.05
C GLY A 252 -0.37 -37.52 6.09
N GLU A 253 -0.74 -38.74 5.82
CA GLU A 253 -0.09 -39.60 4.82
C GLU A 253 -0.15 -38.99 3.40
N TRP A 254 -1.16 -38.13 3.18
CA TRP A 254 -1.48 -37.45 1.91
C TRP A 254 -0.89 -36.04 1.80
N ASP A 255 -0.01 -35.63 2.72
CA ASP A 255 0.64 -34.31 2.63
C ASP A 255 1.80 -34.32 1.62
N LEU A 256 1.42 -34.42 0.35
CA LEU A 256 2.36 -34.67 -0.76
C LEU A 256 3.32 -33.51 -1.01
N VAL A 257 2.90 -32.24 -0.80
CA VAL A 257 3.78 -31.07 -0.93
C VAL A 257 4.95 -31.18 0.04
N ARG A 258 4.65 -31.55 1.29
CA ARG A 258 5.70 -31.72 2.28
C ARG A 258 6.67 -32.85 1.90
N ARG A 259 6.15 -33.99 1.47
CA ARG A 259 6.99 -35.16 1.06
C ARG A 259 7.90 -34.79 -0.10
N LEU A 260 7.37 -34.20 -1.16
CA LEU A 260 8.18 -33.75 -2.30
C LEU A 260 9.26 -32.76 -1.88
N MET A 261 8.92 -31.80 -1.01
CA MET A 261 9.90 -30.85 -0.53
C MET A 261 10.99 -31.49 0.34
N GLU A 262 10.67 -32.54 1.13
CA GLU A 262 11.65 -33.28 1.93
C GLU A 262 12.53 -34.16 1.05
N ASP A 263 12.00 -34.75 -0.02
CA ASP A 263 12.69 -35.72 -0.88
C ASP A 263 13.50 -35.04 -2.00
N GLU A 264 12.98 -33.95 -2.61
CA GLU A 264 13.50 -33.37 -3.84
C GLU A 264 13.72 -31.85 -3.76
N GLY A 265 13.10 -31.17 -2.80
CA GLY A 265 13.24 -29.72 -2.60
C GLY A 265 14.33 -29.35 -1.60
N GLU A 266 14.39 -28.06 -1.26
CA GLU A 266 15.31 -27.52 -0.27
C GLU A 266 14.52 -26.87 0.88
N PRO A 267 13.91 -27.65 1.81
CA PRO A 267 13.08 -27.09 2.86
C PRO A 267 13.93 -26.41 3.94
N LEU A 268 13.56 -25.16 4.28
CA LEU A 268 14.18 -24.40 5.37
C LEU A 268 13.52 -24.71 6.70
N PHE A 269 12.20 -24.66 6.76
CA PHE A 269 11.45 -25.01 7.96
C PHE A 269 10.08 -25.61 7.67
N TRP A 270 9.57 -26.33 8.65
CA TRP A 270 8.19 -26.81 8.74
C TRP A 270 7.62 -26.53 10.13
N LYS A 271 6.38 -26.07 10.20
CA LYS A 271 5.67 -25.60 11.39
C LYS A 271 6.24 -24.33 12.02
N VAL A 272 5.35 -23.38 12.18
CA VAL A 272 5.56 -22.14 12.93
C VAL A 272 4.64 -22.13 14.15
N LEU A 273 5.13 -21.64 15.27
CA LEU A 273 4.38 -21.58 16.53
C LEU A 273 3.38 -20.41 16.54
N ILE A 274 2.43 -20.46 15.60
CA ILE A 274 1.28 -19.52 15.49
C ILE A 274 -0.05 -20.27 15.55
N ARG A 275 -1.13 -19.57 15.85
CA ARG A 275 -2.50 -20.10 15.82
C ARG A 275 -3.51 -19.02 15.39
N PRO A 276 -4.27 -19.23 14.27
CA PRO A 276 -4.24 -20.36 13.34
C PRO A 276 -3.00 -20.34 12.44
N GLY A 277 -2.82 -21.37 11.61
CA GLY A 277 -1.78 -21.40 10.59
C GLY A 277 -0.49 -22.15 10.97
N GLY A 278 -0.53 -22.99 12.00
CA GLY A 278 0.66 -23.67 12.55
C GLY A 278 1.51 -24.56 11.64
N PRO A 279 1.02 -25.23 10.59
CA PRO A 279 1.83 -26.10 9.75
C PRO A 279 2.30 -25.51 8.40
N PRO A 280 2.80 -24.26 8.29
CA PRO A 280 3.38 -23.83 7.02
C PRO A 280 4.72 -24.52 6.80
N LEU A 281 5.04 -24.74 5.52
CA LEU A 281 6.32 -25.18 5.02
C LEU A 281 6.95 -24.04 4.22
N CYS A 282 8.27 -23.87 4.30
CA CYS A 282 8.97 -22.89 3.48
C CYS A 282 10.33 -23.43 3.05
N GLY A 283 10.71 -23.13 1.81
CA GLY A 283 11.98 -23.53 1.23
C GLY A 283 12.09 -23.08 -0.23
N SER A 284 12.82 -23.86 -1.05
CA SER A 284 12.88 -23.64 -2.50
C SER A 284 12.63 -24.95 -3.27
N TRP A 285 12.02 -24.82 -4.44
CA TRP A 285 11.84 -25.86 -5.43
C TRP A 285 12.62 -25.50 -6.70
N LYS A 286 13.64 -26.25 -7.03
CA LYS A 286 14.56 -25.94 -8.15
C LYS A 286 15.07 -24.49 -8.11
N GLY A 287 15.39 -23.98 -6.91
CA GLY A 287 15.87 -22.62 -6.70
C GLY A 287 14.77 -21.55 -6.62
N THR A 288 13.52 -21.86 -6.94
CA THR A 288 12.38 -20.93 -6.81
C THR A 288 11.80 -20.99 -5.39
N PRO A 289 11.66 -19.86 -4.69
CA PRO A 289 11.05 -19.82 -3.35
C PRO A 289 9.67 -20.45 -3.32
N LEU A 290 9.43 -21.35 -2.37
CA LEU A 290 8.17 -22.06 -2.19
C LEU A 290 7.66 -21.88 -0.77
N PHE A 291 6.38 -21.51 -0.66
CA PHE A 291 5.62 -21.44 0.58
C PHE A 291 4.44 -22.40 0.51
N GLY A 292 4.51 -23.47 1.28
CA GLY A 292 3.41 -24.39 1.49
C GLY A 292 2.49 -23.88 2.61
N LEU A 293 1.28 -23.48 2.26
CA LEU A 293 0.30 -22.90 3.16
C LEU A 293 -0.72 -23.96 3.60
N PRO A 294 -1.31 -23.83 4.82
CA PRO A 294 -2.33 -24.77 5.26
C PRO A 294 -3.55 -24.78 4.36
N GLY A 295 -4.26 -25.91 4.24
CA GLY A 295 -5.50 -26.01 3.47
C GLY A 295 -6.70 -25.25 4.06
N ASN A 296 -6.72 -24.99 5.38
CA ASN A 296 -7.77 -24.18 5.99
C ASN A 296 -7.66 -22.70 5.55
N PRO A 297 -8.71 -22.09 4.99
CA PRO A 297 -8.65 -20.78 4.36
C PRO A 297 -8.19 -19.62 5.28
N VAL A 298 -8.66 -19.59 6.52
CA VAL A 298 -8.17 -18.59 7.48
C VAL A 298 -6.69 -18.77 7.80
N SER A 299 -6.24 -20.03 7.91
CA SER A 299 -4.85 -20.34 8.17
C SER A 299 -3.93 -19.87 7.03
N SER A 300 -4.35 -20.10 5.77
CA SER A 300 -3.62 -19.65 4.59
C SER A 300 -3.49 -18.12 4.56
N HIS A 301 -4.59 -17.40 4.82
CA HIS A 301 -4.58 -15.93 4.90
C HIS A 301 -3.67 -15.41 6.02
N VAL A 302 -3.73 -16.00 7.22
CA VAL A 302 -2.89 -15.60 8.35
C VAL A 302 -1.40 -15.83 8.05
N VAL A 303 -1.06 -16.98 7.45
CA VAL A 303 0.33 -17.27 7.05
C VAL A 303 0.78 -16.32 5.94
N PHE A 304 -0.06 -16.04 4.95
CA PHE A 304 0.25 -15.07 3.90
C PHE A 304 0.54 -13.68 4.51
N LEU A 305 -0.34 -13.17 5.35
CA LEU A 305 -0.19 -11.86 6.01
C LEU A 305 1.08 -11.78 6.87
N SER A 306 1.42 -12.86 7.58
CA SER A 306 2.51 -12.85 8.57
C SER A 306 3.88 -13.24 8.01
N LEU A 307 3.95 -14.01 6.93
CA LEU A 307 5.22 -14.49 6.35
C LEU A 307 5.42 -14.08 4.89
N VAL A 308 4.42 -14.33 4.03
CA VAL A 308 4.59 -14.14 2.58
C VAL A 308 4.59 -12.65 2.22
N ALA A 309 3.62 -11.88 2.72
CA ALA A 309 3.49 -10.45 2.38
C ALA A 309 4.74 -9.63 2.76
N PRO A 310 5.31 -9.71 3.97
CA PRO A 310 6.53 -8.98 4.30
C PRO A 310 7.75 -9.46 3.49
N TRP A 311 7.83 -10.75 3.18
CA TRP A 311 8.87 -11.29 2.31
C TRP A 311 8.76 -10.75 0.88
N LEU A 312 7.55 -10.79 0.29
CA LEU A 312 7.30 -10.32 -1.07
C LEU A 312 7.60 -8.82 -1.20
N ALA A 313 7.15 -8.00 -0.25
CA ALA A 313 7.48 -6.58 -0.20
C ALA A 313 8.99 -6.32 -0.19
N ARG A 314 9.74 -7.07 0.63
CA ARG A 314 11.19 -6.99 0.70
C ARG A 314 11.85 -7.39 -0.63
N CYS A 315 11.42 -8.48 -1.25
CA CYS A 315 11.97 -8.92 -2.55
C CYS A 315 11.72 -7.91 -3.66
N MET A 316 10.57 -7.22 -3.65
CA MET A 316 10.28 -6.11 -4.55
C MET A 316 11.05 -4.82 -4.20
N GLY A 317 11.82 -4.80 -3.11
CA GLY A 317 12.54 -3.61 -2.66
C GLY A 317 11.61 -2.49 -2.18
N ALA A 318 10.45 -2.85 -1.68
CA ALA A 318 9.49 -1.90 -1.15
C ALA A 318 10.03 -1.19 0.11
N ASP A 319 9.75 0.11 0.22
CA ASP A 319 10.04 0.86 1.44
C ASP A 319 9.17 0.36 2.60
N SER A 320 9.73 0.31 3.78
CA SER A 320 9.06 -0.24 4.97
C SER A 320 7.84 0.56 5.43
N LYS A 321 7.75 1.85 5.08
CA LYS A 321 6.66 2.76 5.46
C LYS A 321 5.76 3.12 4.28
N LEU A 322 6.35 3.28 3.09
CA LEU A 322 5.67 3.77 1.89
C LEU A 322 5.36 2.65 0.88
N GLY A 323 5.89 1.45 1.08
CA GLY A 323 5.64 0.30 0.22
C GLY A 323 4.30 -0.40 0.50
N PRO A 324 3.96 -1.42 -0.31
CA PRO A 324 2.74 -2.19 -0.14
C PRO A 324 2.74 -2.96 1.19
N ARG A 325 1.61 -2.92 1.88
CA ARG A 325 1.37 -3.68 3.11
C ARG A 325 -0.11 -4.02 3.25
N LEU A 326 -0.40 -5.19 3.75
CA LEU A 326 -1.75 -5.69 3.95
C LEU A 326 -2.28 -5.45 5.37
N ALA A 327 -1.40 -5.14 6.30
CA ALA A 327 -1.74 -4.86 7.69
C ALA A 327 -0.75 -3.90 8.33
N ASP A 328 -1.26 -3.07 9.23
CA ASP A 328 -0.46 -2.23 10.12
C ASP A 328 -0.42 -2.83 11.53
N ARG A 329 0.74 -2.78 12.19
CA ARG A 329 0.83 -3.13 13.60
C ARG A 329 0.32 -1.96 14.44
N VAL A 330 -0.69 -2.23 15.26
CA VAL A 330 -1.35 -1.24 16.12
C VAL A 330 -1.50 -1.76 17.54
N ARG A 331 -1.74 -0.86 18.49
CA ARG A 331 -2.13 -1.21 19.85
C ARG A 331 -3.63 -1.03 20.01
N VAL A 332 -4.31 -2.04 20.56
CA VAL A 332 -5.75 -2.03 20.74
C VAL A 332 -6.11 -2.41 22.17
N ARG A 333 -7.17 -1.81 22.73
CA ARG A 333 -7.75 -2.19 24.01
C ARG A 333 -8.76 -3.32 23.77
N LEU A 334 -8.64 -4.41 24.50
CA LEU A 334 -9.61 -5.51 24.44
C LEU A 334 -10.91 -5.13 25.17
N SER A 335 -12.05 -5.37 24.53
CA SER A 335 -13.37 -5.19 25.14
C SER A 335 -13.80 -6.40 25.97
N GLU A 336 -13.18 -7.54 25.78
CA GLU A 336 -13.52 -8.82 26.40
C GLU A 336 -12.29 -9.71 26.59
N ASP A 337 -12.44 -10.77 27.39
CA ASP A 337 -11.37 -11.75 27.60
C ASP A 337 -11.14 -12.58 26.35
N ILE A 338 -9.87 -12.73 25.96
CA ILE A 338 -9.45 -13.55 24.83
C ILE A 338 -8.49 -14.64 25.30
N LYS A 339 -8.83 -15.89 25.07
CA LYS A 339 -7.91 -17.01 25.32
C LYS A 339 -6.80 -17.05 24.27
N GLY A 340 -5.56 -17.04 24.75
CA GLY A 340 -4.37 -17.27 23.94
C GLY A 340 -4.19 -18.73 23.53
N ALA A 341 -2.96 -19.13 23.29
CA ALA A 341 -2.64 -20.49 22.90
C ALA A 341 -1.33 -20.97 23.56
N PRO A 342 -1.28 -22.20 24.09
CA PRO A 342 -0.06 -22.75 24.65
C PRO A 342 1.08 -22.79 23.63
N LYS A 343 2.24 -22.28 24.00
CA LYS A 343 3.48 -22.24 23.20
C LYS A 343 3.38 -21.58 21.82
N LYS A 344 2.27 -20.86 21.52
CA LYS A 344 2.03 -20.28 20.20
C LYS A 344 1.60 -18.82 20.30
N LEU A 345 2.10 -17.99 19.36
CA LEU A 345 1.53 -16.66 19.12
C LEU A 345 0.08 -16.81 18.65
N CYS A 346 -0.86 -16.22 19.37
CA CYS A 346 -2.28 -16.37 19.08
C CYS A 346 -2.81 -15.18 18.27
N MET A 347 -3.25 -15.46 17.04
CA MET A 347 -3.72 -14.48 16.05
C MET A 347 -5.22 -14.66 15.82
N ARG A 348 -6.06 -14.24 16.78
CA ARG A 348 -7.50 -14.28 16.67
C ARG A 348 -8.04 -13.16 15.80
N ARG A 349 -9.10 -13.45 15.03
CA ARG A 349 -9.81 -12.42 14.27
C ARG A 349 -10.53 -11.50 15.24
N ILE A 350 -10.31 -10.21 15.08
CA ILE A 350 -10.90 -9.15 15.87
C ILE A 350 -11.44 -8.05 14.98
N ARG A 351 -12.46 -7.36 15.44
CA ARG A 351 -12.92 -6.11 14.86
C ARG A 351 -12.29 -4.96 15.63
N ILE A 352 -11.55 -4.14 14.92
CA ILE A 352 -10.88 -2.95 15.46
C ILE A 352 -11.69 -1.73 15.05
N GLU A 353 -12.08 -0.92 16.03
CA GLU A 353 -12.86 0.32 15.83
C GLU A 353 -12.26 1.44 16.68
N ALA A 354 -12.56 2.69 16.30
CA ALA A 354 -12.20 3.85 17.12
C ALA A 354 -13.10 3.89 18.36
N GLY A 355 -12.49 4.00 19.53
CA GLY A 355 -13.15 4.27 20.82
C GLY A 355 -12.77 5.65 21.35
N GLU A 356 -13.32 6.04 22.49
CA GLU A 356 -13.04 7.35 23.14
C GLU A 356 -11.57 7.54 23.47
N ASP A 357 -10.90 6.49 23.96
CA ASP A 357 -9.49 6.52 24.39
C ASP A 357 -8.54 5.75 23.45
N GLY A 358 -8.85 5.65 22.16
CA GLY A 358 -8.03 4.95 21.18
C GLY A 358 -8.74 3.77 20.52
N LEU A 359 -7.96 2.84 19.95
CA LEU A 359 -8.53 1.69 19.24
C LEU A 359 -9.02 0.63 20.22
N VAL A 360 -10.23 0.12 19.97
CA VAL A 360 -10.87 -0.95 20.73
C VAL A 360 -11.05 -2.18 19.84
N ALA A 361 -10.85 -3.36 20.39
CA ALA A 361 -10.99 -4.63 19.70
C ALA A 361 -12.05 -5.52 20.35
N THR A 362 -12.96 -6.04 19.51
CA THR A 362 -13.95 -7.07 19.88
C THR A 362 -13.63 -8.36 19.15
N THR A 363 -13.99 -9.52 19.70
CA THR A 363 -13.79 -10.82 19.05
C THR A 363 -15.08 -11.36 18.44
N HIS A 364 -14.91 -12.27 17.51
CA HIS A 364 -16.01 -13.07 16.99
C HIS A 364 -16.13 -14.38 17.76
N THR A 365 -17.34 -14.84 17.98
CA THR A 365 -17.61 -16.08 18.71
C THR A 365 -17.04 -17.33 18.03
N HIS A 366 -17.06 -17.39 16.69
CA HIS A 366 -16.61 -18.55 15.92
C HIS A 366 -15.23 -18.35 15.28
N GLN A 367 -14.18 -18.76 16.00
CA GLN A 367 -12.76 -18.63 15.62
C GLN A 367 -12.20 -19.86 14.86
N GLY A 368 -13.03 -20.70 14.23
CA GLY A 368 -12.58 -21.87 13.45
C GLY A 368 -11.71 -21.48 12.27
N SER A 369 -10.65 -22.25 11.98
CA SER A 369 -9.71 -21.97 10.88
C SER A 369 -10.28 -22.20 9.48
N GLY A 370 -11.39 -22.97 9.37
CA GLY A 370 -12.14 -23.14 8.12
C GLY A 370 -13.19 -22.06 7.87
N ASN A 371 -13.45 -21.15 8.85
CA ASN A 371 -14.51 -20.14 8.74
C ASN A 371 -14.00 -18.87 8.06
N ILE A 372 -13.91 -18.87 6.72
CA ILE A 372 -13.44 -17.70 5.95
C ILE A 372 -14.34 -16.46 6.14
N HIS A 373 -15.64 -16.65 6.42
CA HIS A 373 -16.53 -15.54 6.74
C HIS A 373 -16.01 -14.68 7.90
N SER A 374 -15.29 -15.30 8.86
CA SER A 374 -14.68 -14.55 9.96
C SER A 374 -13.59 -13.58 9.54
N MET A 375 -12.94 -13.78 8.37
CA MET A 375 -11.98 -12.81 7.78
C MET A 375 -12.70 -11.62 7.14
N VAL A 376 -13.90 -11.83 6.61
CA VAL A 376 -14.72 -10.76 6.03
C VAL A 376 -15.39 -9.92 7.13
N ALA A 377 -15.84 -10.57 8.20
CA ALA A 377 -16.51 -9.90 9.32
C ALA A 377 -15.56 -9.08 10.22
N HIS A 378 -14.25 -9.28 10.11
CA HIS A 378 -13.24 -8.67 10.97
C HIS A 378 -12.18 -7.96 10.12
N ASN A 379 -11.50 -7.02 10.74
CA ASN A 379 -10.45 -6.20 10.11
C ASN A 379 -9.11 -6.28 10.84
N GLY A 380 -8.94 -7.25 11.74
CA GLY A 380 -7.69 -7.38 12.47
C GLY A 380 -7.43 -8.77 13.04
N LEU A 381 -6.19 -8.95 13.46
CA LEU A 381 -5.67 -10.16 14.12
C LEU A 381 -4.95 -9.77 15.40
N THR A 382 -5.21 -10.45 16.51
CA THR A 382 -4.44 -10.26 17.75
C THR A 382 -3.01 -10.76 17.57
N LEU A 383 -2.08 -10.22 18.37
CA LEU A 383 -0.72 -10.74 18.55
C LEU A 383 -0.52 -11.08 20.04
N ILE A 384 -1.31 -12.04 20.55
CA ILE A 384 -1.21 -12.48 21.96
C ILE A 384 -0.02 -13.43 22.06
N PRO A 385 0.96 -13.12 22.95
CA PRO A 385 2.16 -13.94 23.12
C PRO A 385 1.84 -15.38 23.56
N PRO A 386 2.76 -16.33 23.34
CA PRO A 386 2.62 -17.70 23.83
C PRO A 386 2.32 -17.74 25.35
N ASP A 387 1.50 -18.71 25.75
CA ASP A 387 1.19 -19.00 27.15
C ASP A 387 0.56 -17.84 27.94
N THR A 388 0.01 -16.83 27.23
CA THR A 388 -0.69 -15.68 27.83
C THR A 388 -2.12 -15.62 27.31
N ASP A 389 -3.02 -15.07 28.15
CA ASP A 389 -4.40 -14.69 27.75
C ASP A 389 -4.49 -13.17 27.72
N GLY A 390 -5.38 -12.61 26.93
CA GLY A 390 -5.79 -11.21 26.97
C GLY A 390 -6.98 -11.05 27.90
N LYS A 391 -7.00 -10.01 28.72
CA LYS A 391 -8.13 -9.65 29.59
C LYS A 391 -8.85 -8.42 29.06
N ALA A 392 -10.13 -8.30 29.32
CA ALA A 392 -10.87 -7.07 29.07
C ALA A 392 -10.15 -5.88 29.71
N GLY A 393 -9.94 -4.82 28.93
CA GLY A 393 -9.17 -3.64 29.32
C GLY A 393 -7.68 -3.70 29.00
N ASP A 394 -7.10 -4.87 28.75
CA ASP A 394 -5.68 -4.97 28.34
C ASP A 394 -5.43 -4.28 27.02
N ILE A 395 -4.25 -3.65 26.91
CA ILE A 395 -3.75 -3.11 25.63
C ILE A 395 -2.76 -4.10 25.04
N ILE A 396 -3.12 -4.67 23.90
CA ILE A 396 -2.31 -5.66 23.19
C ILE A 396 -1.85 -5.13 21.83
N ASP A 397 -0.84 -5.76 21.28
CA ASP A 397 -0.49 -5.59 19.86
C ASP A 397 -1.47 -6.37 18.97
N ALA A 398 -1.78 -5.79 17.82
CA ALA A 398 -2.63 -6.40 16.80
C ALA A 398 -2.16 -6.02 15.40
N LEU A 399 -2.53 -6.80 14.40
CA LEU A 399 -2.47 -6.44 12.99
C LEU A 399 -3.83 -5.87 12.58
N TRP A 400 -3.82 -4.64 12.09
CA TRP A 400 -5.00 -4.01 11.48
C TRP A 400 -4.93 -4.21 9.97
N CYS A 401 -5.76 -5.12 9.46
CA CYS A 401 -5.78 -5.48 8.04
C CYS A 401 -6.46 -4.38 7.22
N ARG A 402 -5.88 -4.08 6.06
CA ARG A 402 -6.33 -3.05 5.11
C ARG A 402 -7.10 -3.65 3.93
#